data_33f9193ce57357500240633af1066861
#
_entry.id   33f9193ce57357500240633af1066861
#
_cell.length_a   1.000
_cell.length_b   1.000
_cell.length_c   1.000
_cell.angle_alpha   90.00
_cell.angle_beta   90.00
_cell.angle_gamma   90.00
#
_symmetry.space_group_name_H-M   'P 1'
#
loop_
_entity.id
_entity.type
_entity.pdbx_description
1 polymer ?
#
loop_
_entity_poly.entity_id
_entity_poly.type
_entity_poly.pdbx_seq_one_letter_code
_entity_poly.pdbx_strand_id
1 'polypeptide(L)'
;ELAFSKQAYAYGLYDKMHAIQPCAGDVETWFSVKKGDPYPKGALATTRYPFWALNDPRSKKLTEAHYKKVGFYPSYGAMNQYLIIYTLKAAIEKTGGVDTEKIITALEGMSIDSFTGKIPIRAYDHQAIMPTWYGIMGFSADYPFPIIPEVTVTGEEGYHSIDQIKKIRGGK
;
A
#
# COMPACT_ATOMS: atom_id res chain seq x y z
N GLU A 1 -15.24 -7.49 2.62
CA GLU A 1 -15.46 -6.05 2.43
C GLU A 1 -16.53 -5.76 1.37
N LEU A 2 -16.42 -6.29 0.14
CA LEU A 2 -17.38 -6.04 -0.96
C LEU A 2 -18.83 -6.39 -0.57
N ALA A 3 -19.07 -7.56 0.04
CA ALA A 3 -20.40 -7.97 0.47
C ALA A 3 -20.99 -7.01 1.52
N PHE A 4 -20.20 -6.62 2.51
CA PHE A 4 -20.61 -5.63 3.51
C PHE A 4 -20.96 -4.29 2.84
N SER A 5 -20.08 -3.79 1.96
CA SER A 5 -20.29 -2.49 1.29
C SER A 5 -21.56 -2.47 0.44
N LYS A 6 -21.88 -3.57 -0.24
CA LYS A 6 -23.14 -3.70 -0.99
C LYS A 6 -24.37 -3.66 -0.09
N GLN A 7 -24.34 -4.35 1.02
CA GLN A 7 -25.43 -4.33 2.01
C GLN A 7 -25.57 -2.96 2.68
N ALA A 8 -24.45 -2.39 3.13
CA ALA A 8 -24.41 -1.07 3.75
C ALA A 8 -24.97 0.02 2.81
N TYR A 9 -24.64 -0.05 1.53
CA TYR A 9 -25.17 0.83 0.51
C TYR A 9 -26.70 0.70 0.37
N ALA A 10 -27.22 -0.53 0.32
CA ALA A 10 -28.65 -0.78 0.21
C ALA A 10 -29.47 -0.25 1.41
N TYR A 11 -28.86 -0.19 2.59
CA TYR A 11 -29.46 0.42 3.79
C TYR A 11 -29.21 1.93 3.92
N GLY A 12 -28.56 2.56 2.94
CA GLY A 12 -28.24 3.98 2.95
C GLY A 12 -27.25 4.37 4.06
N LEU A 13 -26.34 3.46 4.45
CA LEU A 13 -25.38 3.70 5.52
C LEU A 13 -24.46 4.88 5.17
N TYR A 14 -23.96 4.92 3.95
CA TYR A 14 -23.04 5.95 3.49
C TYR A 14 -23.67 7.33 3.30
N ASP A 15 -25.02 7.41 3.27
CA ASP A 15 -25.76 8.67 3.25
C ASP A 15 -26.02 9.21 4.67
N LYS A 16 -25.96 8.34 5.68
CA LYS A 16 -26.33 8.64 7.08
C LYS A 16 -25.13 8.83 7.99
N MET A 17 -23.95 8.33 7.60
CA MET A 17 -22.74 8.29 8.43
C MET A 17 -21.51 8.63 7.61
N HIS A 18 -20.56 9.31 8.24
CA HIS A 18 -19.19 9.40 7.70
C HIS A 18 -18.47 8.08 7.96
N ALA A 19 -18.31 7.28 6.93
CA ALA A 19 -17.63 6.00 7.04
C ALA A 19 -16.11 6.19 6.97
N ILE A 20 -15.38 5.49 7.83
CA ILE A 20 -13.93 5.33 7.75
C ILE A 20 -13.67 3.85 7.51
N GLN A 21 -13.13 3.52 6.34
CA GLN A 21 -12.87 2.14 5.93
C GLN A 21 -11.38 1.98 5.56
N PRO A 22 -10.50 1.72 6.55
CA PRO A 22 -9.09 1.42 6.27
C PRO A 22 -8.97 0.30 5.24
N CYS A 23 -8.00 0.43 4.33
CA CYS A 23 -7.76 -0.49 3.20
C CYS A 23 -8.85 -0.55 2.12
N ALA A 24 -9.97 0.17 2.25
CA ALA A 24 -10.99 0.22 1.18
C ALA A 24 -10.47 0.87 -0.11
N GLY A 25 -9.37 1.61 -0.06
CA GLY A 25 -8.70 2.16 -1.25
C GLY A 25 -7.80 1.17 -1.97
N ASP A 26 -7.58 -0.03 -1.45
CA ASP A 26 -6.83 -1.08 -2.13
C ASP A 26 -7.70 -1.69 -3.24
N VAL A 27 -7.27 -1.51 -4.47
CA VAL A 27 -8.11 -1.66 -5.68
C VAL A 27 -8.56 -3.09 -5.98
N GLU A 28 -7.87 -4.10 -5.49
CA GLU A 28 -8.21 -5.50 -5.74
C GLU A 28 -9.62 -5.90 -5.29
N THR A 29 -10.15 -5.21 -4.29
CA THR A 29 -11.55 -5.42 -3.84
C THR A 29 -12.57 -4.94 -4.88
N TRP A 30 -12.19 -3.97 -5.71
CA TRP A 30 -13.13 -3.20 -6.53
C TRP A 30 -13.05 -3.49 -8.03
N PHE A 31 -12.15 -4.32 -8.51
CA PHE A 31 -11.98 -4.58 -9.95
C PHE A 31 -13.27 -5.02 -10.68
N SER A 32 -14.20 -5.64 -9.95
CA SER A 32 -15.51 -6.08 -10.50
C SER A 32 -16.61 -5.03 -10.35
N VAL A 33 -16.36 -3.93 -9.64
CA VAL A 33 -17.37 -2.88 -9.35
C VAL A 33 -17.32 -1.83 -10.44
N LYS A 34 -18.43 -1.60 -11.09
CA LYS A 34 -18.58 -0.62 -12.19
C LYS A 34 -19.24 0.66 -11.68
N LYS A 35 -19.12 1.72 -12.47
CA LYS A 35 -19.83 2.97 -12.19
C LYS A 35 -21.35 2.71 -12.13
N GLY A 36 -21.96 3.04 -11.00
CA GLY A 36 -23.38 2.77 -10.71
C GLY A 36 -23.60 1.59 -9.75
N ASP A 37 -22.62 0.70 -9.58
CA ASP A 37 -22.70 -0.38 -8.59
C ASP A 37 -22.49 0.15 -7.15
N PRO A 38 -23.00 -0.58 -6.15
CA PRO A 38 -22.76 -0.27 -4.75
C PRO A 38 -21.29 -0.35 -4.36
N TYR A 39 -20.77 0.72 -3.76
CA TYR A 39 -19.43 0.82 -3.16
C TYR A 39 -19.45 1.85 -2.01
N PRO A 40 -18.42 1.95 -1.16
CA PRO A 40 -18.38 2.90 -0.04
C PRO A 40 -18.11 4.34 -0.53
N LYS A 41 -19.04 4.90 -1.29
CA LYS A 41 -18.96 6.25 -1.82
C LYS A 41 -18.79 7.28 -0.71
N GLY A 42 -17.78 8.13 -0.83
CA GLY A 42 -17.54 9.20 0.15
C GLY A 42 -16.89 8.72 1.45
N ALA A 43 -16.60 7.42 1.61
CA ALA A 43 -15.86 6.95 2.77
C ALA A 43 -14.42 7.45 2.74
N LEU A 44 -13.88 7.82 3.92
CA LEU A 44 -12.45 8.02 4.11
C LEU A 44 -11.78 6.64 4.11
N ALA A 45 -10.85 6.43 3.20
CA ALA A 45 -10.17 5.16 3.02
C ALA A 45 -8.65 5.33 2.90
N THR A 46 -7.92 4.24 3.08
CA THR A 46 -6.48 4.19 2.82
C THR A 46 -6.17 3.23 1.69
N THR A 47 -5.08 3.49 0.99
CA THR A 47 -4.48 2.59 0.01
C THR A 47 -2.97 2.50 0.22
N ARG A 48 -2.42 1.34 -0.05
CA ARG A 48 -0.99 1.07 0.07
C ARG A 48 -0.24 1.21 -1.25
N TYR A 49 -0.96 1.23 -2.37
CA TYR A 49 -0.37 1.39 -3.69
C TYR A 49 -1.28 2.15 -4.65
N PRO A 50 -1.30 3.49 -4.58
CA PRO A 50 -2.03 4.33 -5.54
C PRO A 50 -1.25 4.46 -6.85
N PHE A 51 -1.14 3.39 -7.64
CA PHE A 51 -0.36 3.39 -8.89
C PHE A 51 -0.79 4.50 -9.87
N TRP A 52 -2.04 4.94 -9.79
CA TRP A 52 -2.60 6.04 -10.60
C TRP A 52 -2.07 7.42 -10.21
N ALA A 53 -1.58 7.59 -8.98
CA ALA A 53 -1.08 8.86 -8.45
C ALA A 53 0.46 8.93 -8.38
N LEU A 54 1.16 7.82 -8.62
CA LEU A 54 2.62 7.78 -8.55
C LEU A 54 3.25 8.20 -9.88
N ASN A 55 4.10 9.23 -9.83
CA ASN A 55 4.80 9.75 -11.01
C ASN A 55 6.13 9.04 -11.34
N ASP A 56 6.51 8.02 -10.58
CA ASP A 56 7.75 7.27 -10.81
C ASP A 56 7.62 6.36 -12.05
N PRO A 57 8.56 6.42 -13.00
CA PRO A 57 8.55 5.57 -14.20
C PRO A 57 8.54 4.07 -13.89
N ARG A 58 9.14 3.65 -12.77
CA ARG A 58 9.18 2.25 -12.34
C ARG A 58 7.79 1.75 -11.97
N SER A 59 6.97 2.60 -11.30
CA SER A 59 5.57 2.29 -10.99
C SER A 59 4.74 2.13 -12.26
N LYS A 60 4.90 3.04 -13.23
CA LYS A 60 4.20 2.95 -14.53
C LYS A 60 4.58 1.68 -15.27
N LYS A 61 5.88 1.36 -15.36
CA LYS A 61 6.38 0.13 -15.99
C LYS A 61 5.83 -1.14 -15.33
N LEU A 62 5.80 -1.19 -14.00
CA LEU A 62 5.20 -2.30 -13.26
C LEU A 62 3.71 -2.45 -13.58
N THR A 63 2.98 -1.34 -13.55
CA THR A 63 1.52 -1.32 -13.82
C THR A 63 1.21 -1.82 -15.22
N GLU A 64 1.91 -1.31 -16.23
CA GLU A 64 1.73 -1.70 -17.64
C GLU A 64 2.11 -3.17 -17.88
N ALA A 65 3.24 -3.61 -17.35
CA ALA A 65 3.71 -4.99 -17.49
C ALA A 65 2.77 -5.98 -16.80
N HIS A 66 2.29 -5.64 -15.62
CA HIS A 66 1.33 -6.45 -14.87
C HIS A 66 0.01 -6.55 -15.63
N TYR A 67 -0.56 -5.41 -16.05
CA TYR A 67 -1.82 -5.39 -16.81
C TYR A 67 -1.71 -6.20 -18.11
N LYS A 68 -0.63 -6.03 -18.86
CA LYS A 68 -0.37 -6.80 -20.09
C LYS A 68 -0.32 -8.30 -19.85
N LYS A 69 0.25 -8.73 -18.72
CA LYS A 69 0.45 -10.16 -18.41
C LYS A 69 -0.77 -10.84 -17.85
N VAL A 70 -1.55 -10.17 -17.00
CA VAL A 70 -2.62 -10.80 -16.21
C VAL A 70 -4.02 -10.21 -16.46
N GLY A 71 -4.11 -9.10 -17.21
CA GLY A 71 -5.40 -8.50 -17.61
C GLY A 71 -6.05 -7.60 -16.55
N PHE A 72 -5.38 -7.36 -15.41
CA PHE A 72 -5.86 -6.43 -14.38
C PHE A 72 -4.70 -5.63 -13.75
N TYR A 73 -5.03 -4.56 -13.06
CA TYR A 73 -4.07 -3.66 -12.46
C TYR A 73 -3.37 -4.31 -11.24
N PRO A 74 -2.12 -3.91 -10.93
CA PRO A 74 -1.40 -4.48 -9.80
C PRO A 74 -2.03 -4.05 -8.48
N SER A 75 -2.15 -5.00 -7.55
CA SER A 75 -2.49 -4.74 -6.16
C SER A 75 -1.26 -4.28 -5.36
N TYR A 76 -1.48 -3.87 -4.10
CA TYR A 76 -0.37 -3.63 -3.18
C TYR A 76 0.49 -4.88 -2.97
N GLY A 77 -0.12 -6.08 -3.05
CA GLY A 77 0.62 -7.34 -2.96
C GLY A 77 1.63 -7.51 -4.10
N ALA A 78 1.25 -7.17 -5.33
CA ALA A 78 2.17 -7.19 -6.47
C ALA A 78 3.32 -6.18 -6.29
N MET A 79 3.01 -4.99 -5.79
CA MET A 79 4.01 -3.97 -5.46
C MET A 79 4.98 -4.45 -4.37
N ASN A 80 4.46 -5.02 -3.28
CA ASN A 80 5.28 -5.52 -2.19
C ASN A 80 6.23 -6.63 -2.65
N GLN A 81 5.75 -7.59 -3.46
CA GLN A 81 6.61 -8.65 -4.00
C GLN A 81 7.72 -8.08 -4.89
N TYR A 82 7.40 -7.10 -5.72
CA TYR A 82 8.40 -6.40 -6.51
C TYR A 82 9.49 -5.79 -5.61
N LEU A 83 9.10 -5.03 -4.59
CA LEU A 83 10.04 -4.38 -3.65
C LEU A 83 10.86 -5.39 -2.86
N ILE A 84 10.26 -6.48 -2.36
CA ILE A 84 10.95 -7.54 -1.62
C ILE A 84 12.07 -8.16 -2.45
N ILE A 85 11.81 -8.49 -3.72
CA ILE A 85 12.81 -9.10 -4.59
C ILE A 85 13.99 -8.14 -4.82
N TYR A 86 13.73 -6.86 -5.08
CA TYR A 86 14.81 -5.88 -5.29
C TYR A 86 15.58 -5.55 -4.00
N THR A 87 14.89 -5.55 -2.85
CA THR A 87 15.52 -5.38 -1.53
C THR A 87 16.46 -6.53 -1.22
N LEU A 88 16.00 -7.77 -1.44
CA LEU A 88 16.81 -8.96 -1.23
C LEU A 88 18.01 -8.97 -2.19
N LYS A 89 17.79 -8.63 -3.47
CA LYS A 89 18.88 -8.48 -4.43
C LYS A 89 19.95 -7.51 -3.93
N ALA A 90 19.55 -6.32 -3.48
CA ALA A 90 20.48 -5.31 -2.99
C ALA A 90 21.24 -5.79 -1.73
N ALA A 91 20.59 -6.52 -0.82
CA ALA A 91 21.24 -7.10 0.35
C ALA A 91 22.27 -8.18 -0.04
N ILE A 92 21.94 -9.06 -0.99
CA ILE A 92 22.85 -10.09 -1.50
C ILE A 92 24.08 -9.45 -2.20
N GLU A 93 23.85 -8.43 -3.02
CA GLU A 93 24.94 -7.70 -3.66
C GLU A 93 25.86 -7.01 -2.65
N LYS A 94 25.29 -6.42 -1.59
CA LYS A 94 26.03 -5.77 -0.50
C LYS A 94 26.87 -6.78 0.31
N THR A 95 26.37 -8.00 0.52
CA THR A 95 27.06 -9.04 1.31
C THR A 95 27.99 -9.91 0.49
N GLY A 96 27.87 -9.88 -0.82
CA GLY A 96 28.64 -10.74 -1.75
C GLY A 96 28.22 -12.22 -1.69
N GLY A 97 27.04 -12.56 -1.14
CA GLY A 97 26.60 -13.94 -1.02
C GLY A 97 25.21 -14.09 -0.40
N VAL A 98 24.79 -15.33 -0.19
CA VAL A 98 23.44 -15.71 0.26
C VAL A 98 23.40 -16.19 1.72
N ASP A 99 24.41 -15.84 2.52
CA ASP A 99 24.43 -16.16 3.95
C ASP A 99 23.31 -15.39 4.66
N THR A 100 22.44 -16.09 5.36
CA THR A 100 21.23 -15.54 5.97
C THR A 100 21.54 -14.47 7.02
N GLU A 101 22.50 -14.71 7.91
CA GLU A 101 22.83 -13.76 8.99
C GLU A 101 23.46 -12.49 8.46
N LYS A 102 24.30 -12.62 7.43
CA LYS A 102 24.85 -11.45 6.74
C LYS A 102 23.78 -10.63 6.01
N ILE A 103 22.80 -11.30 5.38
CA ILE A 103 21.68 -10.63 4.72
C ILE A 103 20.84 -9.88 5.75
N ILE A 104 20.49 -10.50 6.89
CA ILE A 104 19.74 -9.83 7.98
C ILE A 104 20.49 -8.58 8.44
N THR A 105 21.77 -8.71 8.77
CA THR A 105 22.62 -7.58 9.20
C THR A 105 22.71 -6.50 8.11
N ALA A 106 22.76 -6.89 6.84
CA ALA A 106 22.80 -5.92 5.75
C ALA A 106 21.48 -5.14 5.55
N LEU A 107 20.36 -5.76 5.88
CA LEU A 107 19.03 -5.13 5.83
C LEU A 107 18.78 -4.16 6.98
N GLU A 108 19.39 -4.41 8.16
CA GLU A 108 19.28 -3.53 9.32
C GLU A 108 19.82 -2.13 9.00
N GLY A 109 18.95 -1.12 9.14
CA GLY A 109 19.27 0.27 8.81
C GLY A 109 19.42 0.57 7.31
N MET A 110 19.15 -0.40 6.43
CA MET A 110 19.11 -0.17 4.98
C MET A 110 17.97 0.77 4.60
N SER A 111 18.20 1.64 3.64
CA SER A 111 17.15 2.42 2.97
C SER A 111 16.96 1.92 1.55
N ILE A 112 15.74 1.49 1.24
CA ILE A 112 15.35 1.01 -0.09
C ILE A 112 14.94 2.21 -0.92
N ASP A 113 15.55 2.38 -2.09
CA ASP A 113 15.06 3.33 -3.10
C ASP A 113 13.93 2.69 -3.90
N SER A 114 12.70 3.07 -3.58
CA SER A 114 11.51 2.53 -4.23
C SER A 114 10.77 3.60 -5.03
N PHE A 115 9.84 3.16 -5.87
CA PHE A 115 8.94 4.07 -6.60
C PHE A 115 7.85 4.71 -5.72
N THR A 116 7.76 4.31 -4.46
CA THR A 116 6.92 4.97 -3.44
C THR A 116 7.73 5.91 -2.54
N GLY A 117 8.99 6.16 -2.87
CA GLY A 117 9.95 6.92 -2.09
C GLY A 117 10.99 6.06 -1.40
N LYS A 118 11.80 6.67 -0.54
CA LYS A 118 12.78 5.94 0.27
C LYS A 118 12.08 5.23 1.43
N ILE A 119 12.34 3.94 1.57
CA ILE A 119 11.79 3.08 2.61
C ILE A 119 12.93 2.66 3.54
N PRO A 120 13.11 3.27 4.71
CA PRO A 120 14.07 2.82 5.69
C PRO A 120 13.59 1.54 6.38
N ILE A 121 14.52 0.61 6.61
CA ILE A 121 14.31 -0.58 7.44
C ILE A 121 14.94 -0.29 8.80
N ARG A 122 14.15 -0.23 9.85
CA ARG A 122 14.64 0.03 11.21
C ARG A 122 15.40 -1.18 11.75
N ALA A 123 16.62 -0.95 12.24
CA ALA A 123 17.45 -2.02 12.80
C ALA A 123 16.87 -2.63 14.09
N TYR A 124 16.14 -1.84 14.87
CA TYR A 124 15.63 -2.28 16.18
C TYR A 124 14.52 -3.34 16.09
N ASP A 125 13.63 -3.22 15.13
CA ASP A 125 12.43 -4.07 15.02
C ASP A 125 12.22 -4.63 13.62
N HIS A 126 13.16 -4.39 12.72
CA HIS A 126 13.16 -4.79 11.30
C HIS A 126 11.95 -4.26 10.51
N GLN A 127 11.29 -3.21 11.02
CA GLN A 127 10.15 -2.60 10.37
C GLN A 127 10.58 -1.75 9.18
N ALA A 128 10.07 -2.07 8.00
CA ALA A 128 10.13 -1.18 6.85
C ALA A 128 9.10 -0.07 7.02
N ILE A 129 9.53 1.19 6.94
CA ILE A 129 8.66 2.37 7.09
C ILE A 129 8.12 2.74 5.71
N MET A 130 7.00 2.15 5.37
CA MET A 130 6.35 2.36 4.08
C MET A 130 5.30 3.48 4.16
N PRO A 131 5.20 4.34 3.16
CA PRO A 131 4.11 5.31 3.11
C PRO A 131 2.76 4.60 2.92
N THR A 132 1.70 5.21 3.43
CA THR A 132 0.31 4.87 3.16
C THR A 132 -0.39 6.12 2.66
N TRP A 133 -1.33 5.98 1.77
CA TRP A 133 -2.11 7.09 1.24
C TRP A 133 -3.54 7.00 1.72
N TYR A 134 -4.18 8.13 1.91
CA TYR A 134 -5.58 8.22 2.30
C TYR A 134 -6.32 9.28 1.47
N GLY A 135 -7.62 9.16 1.44
CA GLY A 135 -8.51 10.10 0.77
C GLY A 135 -9.94 9.57 0.69
N ILE A 136 -10.75 10.21 -0.10
CA ILE A 136 -12.16 9.89 -0.22
C ILE A 136 -12.40 8.93 -1.39
N MET A 137 -13.12 7.84 -1.13
CA MET A 137 -13.51 6.86 -2.15
C MET A 137 -14.43 7.47 -3.20
N GLY A 138 -14.09 7.25 -4.46
CA GLY A 138 -14.82 7.77 -5.60
C GLY A 138 -14.50 7.03 -6.89
N PHE A 139 -14.90 7.59 -8.02
CA PHE A 139 -14.48 7.18 -9.35
C PHE A 139 -13.64 8.27 -10.01
N SER A 140 -12.64 7.88 -10.77
CA SER A 140 -11.96 8.77 -11.71
C SER A 140 -12.46 8.52 -13.14
N ALA A 141 -12.11 9.42 -14.07
CA ALA A 141 -12.41 9.22 -15.49
C ALA A 141 -11.54 8.12 -16.11
N ASP A 142 -10.38 7.83 -15.53
CA ASP A 142 -9.33 7.00 -16.13
C ASP A 142 -9.47 5.51 -15.79
N TYR A 143 -10.24 5.18 -14.73
CA TYR A 143 -10.35 3.80 -14.25
C TYR A 143 -11.82 3.37 -14.13
N PRO A 144 -12.16 2.13 -14.55
CA PRO A 144 -13.54 1.66 -14.57
C PRO A 144 -14.07 1.16 -13.22
N PHE A 145 -13.28 1.24 -12.16
CA PHE A 145 -13.60 0.80 -10.80
C PHE A 145 -13.35 1.91 -9.78
N PRO A 146 -13.90 1.81 -8.54
CA PRO A 146 -13.68 2.80 -7.50
C PRO A 146 -12.21 2.84 -7.07
N ILE A 147 -11.71 4.05 -6.84
CA ILE A 147 -10.38 4.36 -6.31
C ILE A 147 -10.49 5.50 -5.29
N ILE A 148 -9.37 5.97 -4.79
CA ILE A 148 -9.24 7.27 -4.13
C ILE A 148 -8.67 8.25 -5.17
N PRO A 149 -9.48 9.07 -5.86
CA PRO A 149 -9.00 9.89 -6.96
C PRO A 149 -7.89 10.87 -6.56
N GLU A 150 -8.03 11.46 -5.38
CA GLU A 150 -7.07 12.38 -4.79
C GLU A 150 -6.53 11.79 -3.50
N VAL A 151 -5.23 11.49 -3.48
CA VAL A 151 -4.58 10.85 -2.34
C VAL A 151 -3.66 11.83 -1.60
N THR A 152 -3.67 11.74 -0.27
CA THR A 152 -2.68 12.36 0.61
C THR A 152 -1.79 11.27 1.20
N VAL A 153 -0.48 11.47 1.17
CA VAL A 153 0.48 10.52 1.75
C VAL A 153 0.60 10.73 3.25
N THR A 154 0.70 9.63 4.01
CA THR A 154 1.12 9.66 5.41
C THR A 154 2.64 9.62 5.51
N GLY A 155 3.20 10.26 6.53
CA GLY A 155 4.61 10.17 6.86
C GLY A 155 4.90 9.08 7.90
N GLU A 156 6.03 9.26 8.60
CA GLU A 156 6.48 8.35 9.66
C GLU A 156 5.59 8.38 10.90
N GLU A 157 4.76 9.40 11.05
CA GLU A 157 3.82 9.58 12.16
C GLU A 157 2.80 8.43 12.28
N GLY A 158 2.59 7.67 11.23
CA GLY A 158 1.76 6.47 11.24
C GLY A 158 2.40 5.27 11.96
N TYR A 159 3.66 5.36 12.35
CA TYR A 159 4.40 4.29 13.01
C TYR A 159 4.73 4.65 14.46
N HIS A 160 4.71 3.64 15.33
CA HIS A 160 5.22 3.83 16.69
C HIS A 160 6.71 4.19 16.66
N SER A 161 7.09 5.15 17.52
CA SER A 161 8.51 5.44 17.75
C SER A 161 9.22 4.25 18.43
N ILE A 162 10.54 4.19 18.34
CA ILE A 162 11.35 3.15 19.02
C ILE A 162 11.06 3.12 20.52
N ASP A 163 10.91 4.29 21.15
CA ASP A 163 10.64 4.38 22.60
C ASP A 163 9.25 3.85 22.96
N GLN A 164 8.24 4.11 22.11
CA GLN A 164 6.92 3.50 22.26
C GLN A 164 6.97 1.97 22.14
N ILE A 165 7.72 1.46 21.15
CA ILE A 165 7.89 0.01 20.95
C ILE A 165 8.59 -0.64 22.14
N LYS A 166 9.68 -0.03 22.65
CA LYS A 166 10.36 -0.49 23.86
C LYS A 166 9.43 -0.56 25.06
N LYS A 167 8.60 0.49 25.25
CA LYS A 167 7.60 0.51 26.32
C LYS A 167 6.57 -0.62 26.18
N ILE A 168 6.05 -0.84 24.97
CA ILE A 168 5.09 -1.91 24.68
C ILE A 168 5.70 -3.29 24.93
N ARG A 169 6.97 -3.49 24.57
CA ARG A 169 7.70 -4.75 24.74
C ARG A 169 8.30 -4.95 26.14
N GLY A 170 7.96 -4.10 27.11
CA GLY A 170 8.44 -4.20 28.48
C GLY A 170 9.92 -3.85 28.66
N GLY A 171 10.48 -2.99 27.80
CA GLY A 171 11.87 -2.52 27.90
C GLY A 171 12.92 -3.52 27.39
N LYS A 172 12.49 -4.56 26.69
CA LYS A 172 13.40 -5.54 26.05
C LYS A 172 13.83 -5.09 24.67
#